data_202eece4f4dc510d097df74b74329aa4
#
_entry.id   202eece4f4dc510d097df74b74329aa4
#
_cell.length_a   1.000
_cell.length_b   1.000
_cell.length_c   1.000
_cell.angle_alpha   90.00
_cell.angle_beta   90.00
_cell.angle_gamma   90.00
#
_symmetry.space_group_name_H-M   'P 1'
#
loop_
_entity.id
_entity.type
_entity.pdbx_description
1 polymer ?
#
loop_
_entity_poly.entity_id
_entity_poly.type
_entity_poly.pdbx_seq_one_letter_code
_entity_poly.pdbx_strand_id
1 'polypeptide(L)'
;MLLFLIMLDSDEDRSKFVQLYHKYRYFLWYLARERLQDDHLAEDAVQETFLALTHHIDKVGCVESAATRNFLATIVKNKATDLWRKRQGIMEEKEASPKQEAEVFGEDVLDQYLVKESYERILQAIQKLDEIYRVVFEFKYLHELSDREIADLLGVTPKVVNVRIFRARKKLQNLLREE
;
A
#
# COMPACT_ATOMS: atom_id res chain seq x y z
N MET A 1 6.80 1.36 -21.34
CA MET A 1 5.97 0.13 -21.25
C MET A 1 6.73 -1.14 -21.60
N LEU A 2 7.39 -1.23 -22.76
CA LEU A 2 8.13 -2.46 -23.18
C LEU A 2 9.14 -2.98 -22.14
N LEU A 3 9.85 -2.08 -21.45
CA LEU A 3 10.83 -2.45 -20.43
C LEU A 3 10.21 -3.26 -19.28
N PHE A 4 9.02 -2.87 -18.83
CA PHE A 4 8.31 -3.58 -17.75
C PHE A 4 7.86 -4.98 -18.15
N LEU A 5 7.49 -5.19 -19.42
CA LEU A 5 7.05 -6.50 -19.91
C LEU A 5 8.19 -7.54 -19.96
N ILE A 6 9.43 -7.09 -20.13
CA ILE A 6 10.61 -7.97 -20.11
C ILE A 6 10.88 -8.49 -18.68
N MET A 7 10.44 -7.78 -17.66
CA MET A 7 10.62 -8.13 -16.24
C MET A 7 9.57 -9.14 -15.74
N LEU A 8 8.57 -9.48 -16.55
CA LEU A 8 7.47 -10.38 -16.17
C LEU A 8 7.69 -11.75 -16.80
N ASP A 9 7.58 -12.81 -15.99
CA ASP A 9 7.92 -14.16 -16.37
C ASP A 9 6.83 -14.85 -17.21
N SER A 10 5.54 -14.54 -16.94
CA SER A 10 4.43 -15.19 -17.61
C SER A 10 3.69 -14.28 -18.60
N ASP A 11 3.07 -14.88 -19.63
CA ASP A 11 2.24 -14.14 -20.57
C ASP A 11 0.93 -13.64 -19.92
N GLU A 12 0.45 -14.33 -18.88
CA GLU A 12 -0.70 -13.91 -18.09
C GLU A 12 -0.40 -12.62 -17.33
N ASP A 13 0.77 -12.55 -16.65
CA ASP A 13 1.21 -11.36 -15.94
C ASP A 13 1.45 -10.19 -16.88
N ARG A 14 2.03 -10.44 -18.05
CA ARG A 14 2.20 -9.43 -19.11
C ARG A 14 0.86 -8.86 -19.55
N SER A 15 -0.12 -9.72 -19.82
CA SER A 15 -1.48 -9.32 -20.22
C SER A 15 -2.15 -8.50 -19.11
N LYS A 16 -2.09 -8.97 -17.86
CA LYS A 16 -2.61 -8.29 -16.68
C LYS A 16 -1.95 -6.92 -16.48
N PHE A 17 -0.62 -6.86 -16.60
CA PHE A 17 0.14 -5.61 -16.49
C PHE A 17 -0.29 -4.59 -17.55
N VAL A 18 -0.44 -5.00 -18.80
CA VAL A 18 -0.90 -4.13 -19.88
C VAL A 18 -2.28 -3.53 -19.57
N GLN A 19 -3.21 -4.34 -19.08
CA GLN A 19 -4.54 -3.87 -18.67
C GLN A 19 -4.46 -2.85 -17.53
N LEU A 20 -3.66 -3.14 -16.49
CA LEU A 20 -3.44 -2.23 -15.36
C LEU A 20 -2.81 -0.91 -15.82
N TYR A 21 -1.81 -0.99 -16.69
CA TYR A 21 -1.13 0.19 -17.22
C TYR A 21 -2.09 1.08 -18.01
N HIS A 22 -2.83 0.54 -18.98
CA HIS A 22 -3.77 1.33 -19.77
C HIS A 22 -4.91 1.92 -18.95
N LYS A 23 -5.40 1.16 -17.97
CA LYS A 23 -6.53 1.59 -17.14
C LYS A 23 -6.15 2.66 -16.13
N TYR A 24 -4.98 2.53 -15.48
CA TYR A 24 -4.67 3.35 -14.32
C TYR A 24 -3.61 4.43 -14.54
N ARG A 25 -2.82 4.40 -15.63
CA ARG A 25 -1.70 5.35 -15.82
C ARG A 25 -2.11 6.82 -15.67
N TYR A 26 -3.21 7.25 -16.27
CA TYR A 26 -3.68 8.63 -16.18
C TYR A 26 -4.22 8.99 -14.80
N PHE A 27 -4.93 8.07 -14.18
CA PHE A 27 -5.40 8.25 -12.81
C PHE A 27 -4.23 8.40 -11.82
N LEU A 28 -3.21 7.58 -11.95
CA LEU A 28 -2.01 7.64 -11.11
C LEU A 28 -1.21 8.93 -11.38
N TRP A 29 -1.08 9.31 -12.64
CA TRP A 29 -0.44 10.56 -13.02
C TRP A 29 -1.16 11.78 -12.42
N TYR A 30 -2.49 11.80 -12.48
CA TYR A 30 -3.28 12.86 -11.86
C TYR A 30 -3.01 12.97 -10.34
N LEU A 31 -3.01 11.85 -9.62
CA LEU A 31 -2.72 11.83 -8.18
C LEU A 31 -1.29 12.29 -7.86
N ALA A 32 -0.32 11.89 -8.67
CA ALA A 32 1.07 12.32 -8.49
C ALA A 32 1.23 13.82 -8.77
N ARG A 33 0.62 14.31 -9.85
CA ARG A 33 0.66 15.71 -10.26
C ARG A 33 0.03 16.63 -9.21
N GLU A 34 -1.09 16.23 -8.63
CA GLU A 34 -1.73 16.98 -7.55
C GLU A 34 -0.76 17.24 -6.38
N ARG A 35 0.10 16.27 -6.08
CA ARG A 35 1.08 16.35 -5.00
C ARG A 35 2.36 17.09 -5.40
N LEU A 36 2.87 16.86 -6.60
CA LEU A 36 4.19 17.30 -7.05
C LEU A 36 4.15 18.67 -7.73
N GLN A 37 3.02 19.05 -8.31
CA GLN A 37 2.84 20.25 -9.13
C GLN A 37 3.87 20.35 -10.28
N ASP A 38 4.30 19.18 -10.80
CA ASP A 38 5.32 19.05 -11.83
C ASP A 38 5.01 17.79 -12.67
N ASP A 39 4.85 17.98 -13.98
CA ASP A 39 4.41 16.94 -14.89
C ASP A 39 5.47 15.84 -15.08
N HIS A 40 6.76 16.22 -15.12
CA HIS A 40 7.86 15.27 -15.27
C HIS A 40 8.03 14.39 -14.02
N LEU A 41 8.02 15.01 -12.83
CA LEU A 41 8.07 14.26 -11.59
C LEU A 41 6.83 13.39 -11.38
N ALA A 42 5.67 13.82 -11.87
CA ALA A 42 4.46 13.00 -11.83
C ALA A 42 4.61 11.76 -12.72
N GLU A 43 5.23 11.91 -13.89
CA GLU A 43 5.52 10.79 -14.78
C GLU A 43 6.53 9.83 -14.18
N ASP A 44 7.57 10.34 -13.54
CA ASP A 44 8.56 9.53 -12.80
C ASP A 44 7.89 8.73 -11.67
N ALA A 45 7.00 9.36 -10.88
CA ALA A 45 6.25 8.67 -9.84
C ALA A 45 5.39 7.52 -10.39
N VAL A 46 4.77 7.72 -11.55
CA VAL A 46 3.98 6.68 -12.23
C VAL A 46 4.88 5.55 -12.71
N GLN A 47 6.02 5.87 -13.31
CA GLN A 47 6.98 4.85 -13.75
C GLN A 47 7.51 4.02 -12.59
N GLU A 48 7.90 4.67 -11.47
CA GLU A 48 8.34 3.96 -10.26
C GLU A 48 7.21 3.10 -9.65
N THR A 49 5.95 3.53 -9.78
CA THR A 49 4.79 2.75 -9.34
C THR A 49 4.63 1.47 -10.15
N PHE A 50 4.71 1.57 -11.48
CA PHE A 50 4.60 0.41 -12.35
C PHE A 50 5.84 -0.50 -12.25
N LEU A 51 7.02 0.05 -11.98
CA LEU A 51 8.21 -0.75 -11.68
C LEU A 51 8.02 -1.56 -10.39
N ALA A 52 7.53 -0.95 -9.32
CA ALA A 52 7.21 -1.67 -8.09
C ALA A 52 6.15 -2.76 -8.31
N LEU A 53 5.16 -2.49 -9.17
CA LEU A 53 4.12 -3.45 -9.52
C LEU A 53 4.66 -4.70 -10.22
N THR A 54 5.70 -4.61 -11.06
CA THR A 54 6.26 -5.80 -11.74
C THR A 54 6.76 -6.86 -10.76
N HIS A 55 7.23 -6.47 -9.58
CA HIS A 55 7.70 -7.39 -8.54
C HIS A 55 6.56 -8.04 -7.73
N HIS A 56 5.32 -7.54 -7.87
CA HIS A 56 4.18 -7.97 -7.06
C HIS A 56 2.91 -8.17 -7.90
N ILE A 57 3.07 -8.40 -9.18
CA ILE A 57 1.94 -8.55 -10.11
C ILE A 57 1.05 -9.76 -9.77
N ASP A 58 1.66 -10.80 -9.25
CA ASP A 58 1.00 -12.02 -8.76
C ASP A 58 0.05 -11.75 -7.59
N LYS A 59 0.34 -10.73 -6.77
CA LYS A 59 -0.48 -10.33 -5.63
C LYS A 59 -1.67 -9.45 -5.99
N VAL A 60 -1.69 -8.91 -7.20
CA VAL A 60 -2.82 -8.12 -7.68
C VAL A 60 -3.91 -9.04 -8.22
N GLY A 61 -5.08 -9.00 -7.60
CA GLY A 61 -6.25 -9.77 -8.02
C GLY A 61 -6.92 -9.21 -9.27
N CYS A 62 -8.23 -8.97 -9.21
CA CYS A 62 -8.99 -8.42 -10.32
C CYS A 62 -8.56 -7.00 -10.68
N VAL A 63 -8.23 -6.76 -11.96
CA VAL A 63 -7.82 -5.44 -12.49
C VAL A 63 -8.83 -4.34 -12.16
N GLU A 64 -10.12 -4.66 -12.16
CA GLU A 64 -11.20 -3.69 -11.98
C GLU A 64 -11.59 -3.44 -10.52
N SER A 65 -11.00 -4.17 -9.57
CA SER A 65 -11.41 -4.08 -8.17
C SER A 65 -11.02 -2.73 -7.53
N ALA A 66 -11.85 -2.29 -6.58
CA ALA A 66 -11.52 -1.13 -5.76
C ALA A 66 -10.23 -1.34 -4.96
N ALA A 67 -9.94 -2.59 -4.54
CA ALA A 67 -8.71 -2.96 -3.87
C ALA A 67 -7.48 -2.69 -4.75
N THR A 68 -7.50 -3.11 -6.01
CA THR A 68 -6.41 -2.85 -6.97
C THR A 68 -6.21 -1.35 -7.20
N ARG A 69 -7.31 -0.60 -7.39
CA ARG A 69 -7.24 0.85 -7.55
C ARG A 69 -6.59 1.53 -6.33
N ASN A 70 -7.02 1.18 -5.13
CA ASN A 70 -6.51 1.74 -3.88
C ASN A 70 -5.05 1.35 -3.65
N PHE A 71 -4.69 0.11 -3.97
CA PHE A 71 -3.31 -0.38 -3.94
C PHE A 71 -2.39 0.50 -4.79
N LEU A 72 -2.71 0.69 -6.07
CA LEU A 72 -1.91 1.51 -6.98
C LEU A 72 -1.90 2.99 -6.56
N ALA A 73 -3.04 3.54 -6.14
CA ALA A 73 -3.13 4.92 -5.66
C ALA A 73 -2.22 5.17 -4.45
N THR A 74 -2.11 4.18 -3.55
CA THR A 74 -1.22 4.30 -2.39
C THR A 74 0.24 4.27 -2.78
N ILE A 75 0.63 3.37 -3.70
CA ILE A 75 2.01 3.31 -4.17
C ILE A 75 2.41 4.64 -4.81
N VAL A 76 1.60 5.17 -5.73
CA VAL A 76 1.94 6.42 -6.42
C VAL A 76 2.01 7.62 -5.48
N LYS A 77 1.12 7.72 -4.49
CA LYS A 77 1.16 8.79 -3.47
C LYS A 77 2.45 8.74 -2.64
N ASN A 78 2.92 7.55 -2.27
CA ASN A 78 4.18 7.39 -1.55
C ASN A 78 5.38 7.75 -2.43
N LYS A 79 5.42 7.27 -3.69
CA LYS A 79 6.47 7.62 -4.65
C LYS A 79 6.52 9.13 -4.90
N ALA A 80 5.37 9.78 -5.08
CA ALA A 80 5.27 11.23 -5.23
C ALA A 80 5.77 11.96 -3.97
N THR A 81 5.47 11.46 -2.78
CA THR A 81 5.96 12.05 -1.53
C THR A 81 7.48 11.93 -1.40
N ASP A 82 8.05 10.79 -1.77
CA ASP A 82 9.50 10.58 -1.74
C ASP A 82 10.22 11.50 -2.74
N LEU A 83 9.69 11.66 -3.97
CA LEU A 83 10.23 12.59 -4.96
C LEU A 83 10.11 14.05 -4.50
N TRP A 84 8.99 14.42 -3.89
CA TRP A 84 8.81 15.75 -3.32
C TRP A 84 9.84 16.06 -2.23
N ARG A 85 10.08 15.12 -1.31
CA ARG A 85 11.10 15.25 -0.25
C ARG A 85 12.51 15.40 -0.83
N LYS A 86 12.86 14.60 -1.82
CA LYS A 86 14.15 14.71 -2.53
C LYS A 86 14.35 16.10 -3.15
N ARG A 87 13.29 16.65 -3.79
CA ARG A 87 13.33 17.98 -4.40
C ARG A 87 13.53 19.11 -3.37
N GLN A 88 12.92 18.99 -2.20
CA GLN A 88 13.03 19.99 -1.13
C GLN A 88 14.38 19.95 -0.39
N GLY A 89 15.28 19.04 -0.75
CA GLY A 89 16.54 18.83 -0.02
C GLY A 89 16.34 18.29 1.40
N ILE A 90 15.12 17.91 1.75
CA ILE A 90 14.78 17.26 3.01
C ILE A 90 15.13 15.78 2.89
N MET A 91 16.41 15.49 2.83
CA MET A 91 16.93 14.18 3.21
C MET A 91 16.88 14.10 4.74
N GLU A 92 15.70 14.02 5.31
CA GLU A 92 15.61 13.49 6.65
C GLU A 92 16.08 12.04 6.58
N GLU A 93 17.19 11.79 7.27
CA GLU A 93 17.53 10.46 7.72
C GLU A 93 16.24 9.81 8.23
N LYS A 94 15.89 8.65 7.67
CA LYS A 94 14.71 7.87 8.06
C LYS A 94 14.86 7.28 9.47
N GLU A 95 15.29 8.10 10.41
CA GLU A 95 15.46 7.78 11.82
C GLU A 95 14.68 8.76 12.70
N ALA A 96 13.37 8.73 12.59
CA ALA A 96 12.55 9.22 13.69
C ALA A 96 11.34 8.30 13.84
N SER A 97 11.64 7.07 14.19
CA SER A 97 10.63 6.23 14.83
C SER A 97 10.69 6.52 16.32
N PRO A 98 9.61 6.95 17.00
CA PRO A 98 9.61 6.95 18.44
C PRO A 98 9.94 5.53 18.90
N LYS A 99 10.96 5.39 19.73
CA LYS A 99 11.28 4.16 20.43
C LYS A 99 10.09 3.81 21.34
N GLN A 100 9.15 3.07 20.80
CA GLN A 100 8.22 2.30 21.61
C GLN A 100 8.51 0.84 21.28
N GLU A 101 8.95 0.14 22.28
CA GLU A 101 9.15 -1.30 22.25
C GLU A 101 7.89 -1.96 21.70
N ALA A 102 8.03 -2.57 20.53
CA ALA A 102 6.96 -3.40 19.99
C ALA A 102 6.94 -4.66 20.83
N GLU A 103 6.06 -4.70 21.82
CA GLU A 103 5.66 -5.97 22.39
C GLU A 103 5.14 -6.83 21.24
N VAL A 104 5.78 -7.97 21.06
CA VAL A 104 5.38 -9.00 20.12
C VAL A 104 4.09 -9.61 20.66
N PHE A 105 2.96 -8.99 20.31
CA PHE A 105 1.66 -9.61 20.57
C PHE A 105 1.39 -10.65 19.48
N GLY A 106 1.18 -11.88 19.94
CA GLY A 106 0.89 -13.02 19.11
C GLY A 106 -0.26 -12.79 18.12
N GLU A 107 -0.17 -13.47 17.00
CA GLU A 107 -1.09 -13.41 15.85
C GLU A 107 -2.55 -13.80 16.20
N ASP A 108 -2.80 -14.28 17.41
CA ASP A 108 -3.98 -15.06 17.78
C ASP A 108 -5.26 -14.23 18.12
N VAL A 109 -5.12 -12.94 18.44
CA VAL A 109 -6.26 -12.21 19.02
C VAL A 109 -7.19 -11.62 17.92
N LEU A 110 -6.63 -11.25 16.78
CA LEU A 110 -7.47 -10.67 15.71
C LEU A 110 -8.25 -11.73 14.96
N ASP A 111 -7.66 -12.91 14.75
CA ASP A 111 -8.31 -14.03 14.05
C ASP A 111 -9.51 -14.56 14.83
N GLN A 112 -9.44 -14.59 16.18
CA GLN A 112 -10.57 -14.98 17.01
C GLN A 112 -11.74 -13.96 16.99
N TYR A 113 -11.45 -12.69 16.82
CA TYR A 113 -12.48 -11.64 16.72
C TYR A 113 -13.11 -11.59 15.32
N LEU A 114 -12.31 -11.75 14.28
CA LEU A 114 -12.78 -11.73 12.88
C LEU A 114 -13.76 -12.85 12.56
N VAL A 115 -13.63 -13.98 13.22
CA VAL A 115 -14.53 -15.15 13.05
C VAL A 115 -15.90 -14.95 13.71
N LYS A 116 -16.02 -14.08 14.70
CA LYS A 116 -17.26 -13.88 15.49
C LYS A 116 -18.18 -12.77 15.00
N GLU A 117 -17.66 -11.83 14.21
CA GLU A 117 -18.42 -10.68 13.75
C GLU A 117 -18.95 -10.89 12.33
N SER A 118 -20.10 -10.28 12.03
CA SER A 118 -20.58 -10.30 10.65
C SER A 118 -19.57 -9.61 9.73
N TYR A 119 -19.31 -10.20 8.58
CA TYR A 119 -18.34 -9.70 7.59
C TYR A 119 -18.54 -8.20 7.26
N GLU A 120 -19.78 -7.75 7.23
CA GLU A 120 -20.12 -6.34 6.97
C GLU A 120 -19.65 -5.38 8.04
N ARG A 121 -19.76 -5.72 9.32
CA ARG A 121 -19.27 -4.89 10.43
C ARG A 121 -17.76 -4.74 10.38
N ILE A 122 -17.05 -5.82 10.06
CA ILE A 122 -15.59 -5.79 9.91
C ILE A 122 -15.18 -4.87 8.76
N LEU A 123 -15.83 -4.97 7.61
CA LEU A 123 -15.56 -4.10 6.48
C LEU A 123 -15.81 -2.62 6.80
N GLN A 124 -16.89 -2.31 7.50
CA GLN A 124 -17.19 -0.94 7.94
C GLN A 124 -16.14 -0.42 8.93
N ALA A 125 -15.71 -1.24 9.88
CA ALA A 125 -14.66 -0.87 10.84
C ALA A 125 -13.31 -0.62 10.12
N ILE A 126 -12.95 -1.42 9.11
CA ILE A 126 -11.75 -1.20 8.31
C ILE A 126 -11.83 0.14 7.56
N GLN A 127 -12.99 0.49 7.02
CA GLN A 127 -13.19 1.78 6.33
C GLN A 127 -13.08 2.99 7.26
N LYS A 128 -13.40 2.83 8.56
CA LYS A 128 -13.24 3.88 9.57
C LYS A 128 -11.80 4.09 10.03
N LEU A 129 -10.85 3.22 9.65
CA LEU A 129 -9.44 3.40 9.96
C LEU A 129 -8.85 4.58 9.19
N ASP A 130 -7.92 5.31 9.82
CA ASP A 130 -7.07 6.27 9.11
C ASP A 130 -6.35 5.58 7.95
N GLU A 131 -6.17 6.29 6.83
CA GLU A 131 -5.60 5.75 5.60
C GLU A 131 -4.26 5.01 5.81
N ILE A 132 -3.37 5.57 6.65
CA ILE A 132 -2.05 4.97 6.92
C ILE A 132 -2.11 3.60 7.62
N TYR A 133 -3.16 3.33 8.39
CA TYR A 133 -3.39 2.06 9.08
C TYR A 133 -4.18 1.10 8.21
N ARG A 134 -5.22 1.60 7.53
CA ARG A 134 -6.04 0.81 6.62
C ARG A 134 -5.19 0.17 5.52
N VAL A 135 -4.31 0.95 4.90
CA VAL A 135 -3.46 0.49 3.80
C VAL A 135 -2.55 -0.67 4.21
N VAL A 136 -1.83 -0.54 5.34
CA VAL A 136 -0.96 -1.65 5.79
C VAL A 136 -1.78 -2.88 6.18
N PHE A 137 -3.00 -2.68 6.70
CA PHE A 137 -3.90 -3.75 7.04
C PHE A 137 -4.40 -4.50 5.79
N GLU A 138 -4.86 -3.75 4.76
CA GLU A 138 -5.28 -4.32 3.48
C GLU A 138 -4.13 -5.07 2.80
N PHE A 139 -2.92 -4.49 2.78
CA PHE A 139 -1.76 -5.15 2.19
C PHE A 139 -1.39 -6.45 2.91
N LYS A 140 -1.46 -6.46 4.24
CA LYS A 140 -1.12 -7.64 5.03
C LYS A 140 -2.16 -8.75 4.90
N TYR A 141 -3.46 -8.42 4.99
CA TYR A 141 -4.52 -9.41 5.15
C TYR A 141 -5.35 -9.66 3.88
N LEU A 142 -5.45 -8.68 2.97
CA LEU A 142 -6.20 -8.85 1.72
C LEU A 142 -5.28 -9.26 0.56
N HIS A 143 -4.05 -8.72 0.55
CA HIS A 143 -3.05 -9.02 -0.49
C HIS A 143 -1.98 -10.00 -0.03
N GLU A 144 -2.03 -10.43 1.23
CA GLU A 144 -1.12 -11.42 1.83
C GLU A 144 0.37 -11.06 1.69
N LEU A 145 0.69 -9.76 1.67
CA LEU A 145 2.06 -9.29 1.55
C LEU A 145 2.83 -9.49 2.87
N SER A 146 4.10 -9.85 2.74
CA SER A 146 5.03 -9.83 3.87
C SER A 146 5.35 -8.41 4.32
N ASP A 147 5.79 -8.22 5.56
CA ASP A 147 6.16 -6.90 6.09
C ASP A 147 7.29 -6.23 5.30
N ARG A 148 8.17 -7.03 4.68
CA ARG A 148 9.23 -6.52 3.80
C ARG A 148 8.67 -5.99 2.50
N GLU A 149 7.78 -6.73 1.85
CA GLU A 149 7.11 -6.31 0.62
C GLU A 149 6.28 -5.04 0.85
N ILE A 150 5.55 -4.97 1.96
CA ILE A 150 4.80 -3.76 2.35
C ILE A 150 5.74 -2.58 2.57
N ALA A 151 6.87 -2.81 3.25
CA ALA A 151 7.88 -1.80 3.50
C ALA A 151 8.45 -1.23 2.20
N ASP A 152 8.80 -2.11 1.25
CA ASP A 152 9.33 -1.74 -0.06
C ASP A 152 8.31 -0.93 -0.88
N LEU A 153 7.05 -1.38 -0.91
CA LEU A 153 5.97 -0.68 -1.62
C LEU A 153 5.68 0.71 -1.05
N LEU A 154 5.73 0.83 0.27
CA LEU A 154 5.40 2.09 0.95
C LEU A 154 6.62 3.00 1.17
N GLY A 155 7.83 2.56 0.82
CA GLY A 155 9.06 3.32 1.04
C GLY A 155 9.38 3.52 2.53
N VAL A 156 9.04 2.56 3.39
CA VAL A 156 9.26 2.60 4.84
C VAL A 156 10.08 1.39 5.31
N THR A 157 10.43 1.35 6.59
CA THR A 157 11.10 0.15 7.15
C THR A 157 10.07 -0.90 7.58
N PRO A 158 10.43 -2.21 7.62
CA PRO A 158 9.56 -3.27 8.14
C PRO A 158 9.11 -3.02 9.59
N LYS A 159 9.95 -2.37 10.39
CA LYS A 159 9.62 -1.97 11.76
C LYS A 159 8.45 -0.97 11.78
N VAL A 160 8.42 -0.01 10.86
CA VAL A 160 7.31 0.95 10.71
C VAL A 160 6.04 0.23 10.28
N VAL A 161 6.13 -0.73 9.37
CA VAL A 161 4.99 -1.57 8.95
C VAL A 161 4.39 -2.30 10.16
N ASN A 162 5.22 -2.99 10.95
CA ASN A 162 4.78 -3.70 12.14
C ASN A 162 4.05 -2.78 13.14
N VAL A 163 4.62 -1.60 13.42
CA VAL A 163 3.99 -0.61 14.31
C VAL A 163 2.63 -0.15 13.75
N ARG A 164 2.53 0.09 12.44
CA ARG A 164 1.27 0.48 11.80
C ARG A 164 0.24 -0.64 11.87
N ILE A 165 0.62 -1.88 11.61
CA ILE A 165 -0.25 -3.06 11.73
C ILE A 165 -0.76 -3.21 13.17
N PHE A 166 0.11 -3.12 14.16
CA PHE A 166 -0.27 -3.16 15.57
C PHE A 166 -1.30 -2.09 15.93
N ARG A 167 -1.05 -0.84 15.51
CA ARG A 167 -1.99 0.27 15.76
C ARG A 167 -3.32 0.09 15.00
N ALA A 168 -3.28 -0.43 13.78
CA ALA A 168 -4.48 -0.78 13.01
C ALA A 168 -5.34 -1.80 13.76
N ARG A 169 -4.73 -2.88 14.24
CA ARG A 169 -5.41 -3.93 15.04
C ARG A 169 -6.07 -3.34 16.29
N LYS A 170 -5.32 -2.53 17.05
CA LYS A 170 -5.83 -1.90 18.27
C LYS A 170 -7.02 -0.98 18.00
N LYS A 171 -6.94 -0.15 16.94
CA LYS A 171 -8.05 0.71 16.53
C LYS A 171 -9.26 -0.10 16.08
N LEU A 172 -9.07 -1.15 15.29
CA LEU A 172 -10.15 -2.05 14.88
C LEU A 172 -10.85 -2.71 16.07
N GLN A 173 -10.08 -3.21 17.04
CA GLN A 173 -10.65 -3.78 18.27
C GLN A 173 -11.52 -2.77 19.03
N ASN A 174 -11.10 -1.52 19.11
CA ASN A 174 -11.89 -0.48 19.77
C ASN A 174 -13.15 -0.19 18.97
N LEU A 175 -13.07 0.00 17.65
CA LEU A 175 -14.25 0.26 16.80
C LEU A 175 -15.28 -0.88 16.87
N LEU A 176 -14.83 -2.13 16.96
CA LEU A 176 -15.72 -3.30 17.06
C LEU A 176 -16.30 -3.52 18.46
N ARG A 177 -15.75 -2.87 19.49
CA ARG A 177 -16.27 -2.93 20.87
C ARG A 177 -17.25 -1.83 21.21
N GLU A 178 -17.15 -0.68 20.53
CA GLU A 178 -17.99 0.50 20.79
C GLU A 178 -19.36 0.41 20.09
N GLU A 179 -19.57 -0.58 19.24
CA GLU A 179 -20.86 -0.93 18.59
C GLU A 179 -21.50 -2.18 19.24
#